data_e0ed75f8e62d85ea378214c4529560df
#
_entry.id   e0ed75f8e62d85ea378214c4529560df
#
_cell.length_a   1.000
_cell.length_b   1.000
_cell.length_c   1.000
_cell.angle_alpha   90.00
_cell.angle_beta   90.00
_cell.angle_gamma   90.00
#
_symmetry.space_group_name_H-M   'P 1'
#
loop_
_entity.id
_entity.type
_entity.pdbx_description
1 polymer ?
#
loop_
_entity_poly.entity_id
_entity_poly.type
_entity_poly.pdbx_seq_one_letter_code
_entity_poly.pdbx_strand_id
1 'polypeptide(L)'
;MKKIYFHIGYPRSGSTYIQQNYFSSQKKNINFISRKFNYGSEDYFFYQTLYKIVTFNQKKFSKNLKKICQDFKKIKLDPKKINIISEELILCQGVWNNNNVYRTLDRLIIIFKKNRISPKFIVV
;
A
#
# COMPACT_ATOMS: atom_id res chain seq x y z
N MET A 1 -8.76 10.83 12.78
CA MET A 1 -8.47 9.69 11.87
C MET A 1 -7.34 10.07 10.91
N LYS A 2 -6.30 9.28 10.83
CA LYS A 2 -5.16 9.54 9.93
C LYS A 2 -5.57 9.31 8.48
N LYS A 3 -5.08 10.17 7.58
CA LYS A 3 -5.36 10.06 6.15
C LYS A 3 -4.15 9.49 5.40
N ILE A 4 -4.41 8.56 4.51
CA ILE A 4 -3.42 8.02 3.60
C ILE A 4 -3.97 8.11 2.18
N TYR A 5 -3.13 8.56 1.26
CA TYR A 5 -3.40 8.47 -0.17
C TYR A 5 -2.71 7.23 -0.72
N PHE A 6 -3.48 6.32 -1.28
CA PHE A 6 -2.97 5.11 -1.89
C PHE A 6 -2.99 5.26 -3.41
N HIS A 7 -1.82 5.48 -3.99
CA HIS A 7 -1.66 5.61 -5.43
C HIS A 7 -1.49 4.22 -6.04
N ILE A 8 -2.45 3.84 -6.87
CA ILE A 8 -2.48 2.57 -7.56
C ILE A 8 -2.27 2.84 -9.05
N GLY A 9 -1.14 2.40 -9.59
CA GLY A 9 -0.82 2.56 -11.00
C GLY A 9 -1.04 1.26 -11.78
N TYR A 10 -1.55 1.38 -13.00
CA TYR A 10 -1.49 0.29 -13.95
C TYR A 10 -0.04 0.06 -14.40
N PRO A 11 0.34 -1.18 -14.75
CA PRO A 11 1.65 -1.43 -15.32
C PRO A 11 1.87 -0.52 -16.55
N ARG A 12 3.07 0.11 -16.62
CA ARG A 12 3.46 1.01 -17.71
C ARG A 12 2.60 2.28 -17.86
N SER A 13 1.91 2.72 -16.80
CA SER A 13 1.12 3.95 -16.81
C SER A 13 1.92 5.21 -16.44
N GLY A 14 3.24 5.11 -16.31
CA GLY A 14 4.08 6.20 -15.84
C GLY A 14 4.20 6.31 -14.33
N SER A 15 3.70 5.34 -13.58
CA SER A 15 3.78 5.33 -12.10
C SER A 15 5.21 5.41 -11.60
N THR A 16 6.15 4.72 -12.25
CA THR A 16 7.58 4.79 -11.90
C THR A 16 8.14 6.20 -12.04
N TYR A 17 7.78 6.90 -13.12
CA TYR A 17 8.20 8.27 -13.34
C TYR A 17 7.68 9.20 -12.23
N ILE A 18 6.40 9.10 -11.89
CA ILE A 18 5.78 9.89 -10.81
C ILE A 18 6.46 9.58 -9.49
N GLN A 19 6.70 8.31 -9.19
CA GLN A 19 7.39 7.87 -7.97
C GLN A 19 8.79 8.43 -7.87
N GLN A 20 9.57 8.35 -8.93
CA GLN A 20 10.97 8.76 -8.93
C GLN A 20 11.16 10.27 -9.01
N ASN A 21 10.34 10.95 -9.81
CA ASN A 21 10.59 12.35 -10.15
C ASN A 21 9.69 13.34 -9.43
N TYR A 22 8.53 12.91 -8.96
CA TYR A 22 7.61 13.78 -8.24
C TYR A 22 7.55 13.47 -6.75
N PHE A 23 7.05 12.31 -6.38
CA PHE A 23 6.86 11.98 -4.96
C PHE A 23 8.17 12.00 -4.17
N SER A 24 9.23 11.45 -4.72
CA SER A 24 10.52 11.40 -4.04
C SER A 24 11.20 12.77 -3.90
N SER A 25 10.87 13.72 -4.79
CA SER A 25 11.43 15.08 -4.73
C SER A 25 10.69 15.99 -3.73
N GLN A 26 9.50 15.62 -3.29
CA GLN A 26 8.65 16.44 -2.41
C GLN A 26 8.78 16.05 -0.93
N LYS A 27 9.97 15.67 -0.49
CA LYS A 27 10.22 15.15 0.87
C LYS A 27 9.78 16.07 2.01
N LYS A 28 9.74 17.37 1.76
CA LYS A 28 9.31 18.34 2.76
C LYS A 28 7.81 18.24 3.08
N ASN A 29 6.99 17.99 2.07
CA ASN A 29 5.53 18.01 2.17
C ASN A 29 4.89 16.62 2.08
N ILE A 30 5.62 15.64 1.53
CA ILE A 30 5.12 14.30 1.27
C ILE A 30 5.97 13.28 2.01
N ASN A 31 5.31 12.44 2.79
CA ASN A 31 5.89 11.21 3.29
C ASN A 31 5.58 10.11 2.29
N PHE A 32 6.56 9.81 1.46
CA PHE A 32 6.40 8.87 0.36
C PHE A 32 6.88 7.48 0.76
N ILE A 33 5.99 6.50 0.64
CA ILE A 33 6.24 5.11 0.98
C ILE A 33 6.19 4.29 -0.31
N SER A 34 7.34 3.78 -0.73
CA SER A 34 7.47 3.00 -1.94
C SER A 34 8.58 1.96 -1.84
N ARG A 35 8.28 0.77 -2.32
CA ARG A 35 9.22 -0.34 -2.38
C ARG A 35 10.52 0.01 -3.10
N LYS A 36 10.42 0.79 -4.16
CA LYS A 36 11.58 1.12 -5.01
C LYS A 36 12.60 2.00 -4.31
N PHE A 37 12.18 2.76 -3.31
CA PHE A 37 13.02 3.75 -2.64
C PHE A 37 13.36 3.39 -1.20
N ASN A 38 12.58 2.50 -0.60
CA ASN A 38 12.71 2.14 0.82
C ASN A 38 13.03 0.65 1.01
N TYR A 39 13.64 0.03 0.00
CA TYR A 39 13.99 -1.38 0.05
C TYR A 39 14.97 -1.64 1.21
N GLY A 40 14.59 -2.56 2.09
CA GLY A 40 15.37 -2.87 3.28
C GLY A 40 15.07 -2.00 4.50
N SER A 41 14.22 -0.98 4.37
CA SER A 41 13.75 -0.16 5.49
C SER A 41 12.56 -0.80 6.21
N GLU A 42 12.02 -0.11 7.24
CA GLU A 42 10.78 -0.56 7.90
C GLU A 42 9.59 -0.65 6.93
N ASP A 43 9.59 0.16 5.89
CA ASP A 43 8.57 0.09 4.84
C ASP A 43 8.59 -1.24 4.10
N TYR A 44 9.71 -1.96 4.14
CA TYR A 44 9.78 -3.32 3.59
C TYR A 44 8.78 -4.27 4.28
N PHE A 45 8.59 -4.13 5.57
CA PHE A 45 7.56 -4.90 6.27
C PHE A 45 6.16 -4.63 5.73
N PHE A 46 5.89 -3.38 5.37
CA PHE A 46 4.62 -3.04 4.72
C PHE A 46 4.45 -3.81 3.41
N TYR A 47 5.47 -3.91 2.60
CA TYR A 47 5.37 -4.63 1.32
C TYR A 47 5.17 -6.12 1.50
N GLN A 48 5.78 -6.72 2.52
CA GLN A 48 5.48 -8.10 2.86
C GLN A 48 4.02 -8.25 3.27
N THR A 49 3.49 -7.31 4.02
CA THR A 49 2.09 -7.27 4.40
C THR A 49 1.19 -7.09 3.19
N LEU A 50 1.52 -6.17 2.30
CA LEU A 50 0.79 -5.95 1.05
C LEU A 50 0.81 -7.21 0.18
N TYR A 51 1.93 -7.89 0.08
CA TYR A 51 2.03 -9.16 -0.62
C TYR A 51 1.01 -10.18 -0.09
N LYS A 52 0.89 -10.31 1.20
CA LYS A 52 -0.09 -11.21 1.84
C LYS A 52 -1.53 -10.79 1.52
N ILE A 53 -1.81 -9.49 1.54
CA ILE A 53 -3.13 -8.97 1.21
C ILE A 53 -3.52 -9.32 -0.23
N VAL A 54 -2.58 -9.22 -1.16
CA VAL A 54 -2.81 -9.49 -2.57
C VAL A 54 -2.90 -10.99 -2.86
N THR A 55 -2.05 -11.81 -2.25
CA THR A 55 -1.86 -13.20 -2.67
C THR A 55 -2.62 -14.24 -1.84
N PHE A 56 -2.95 -13.96 -0.59
CA PHE A 56 -3.60 -14.94 0.27
C PHE A 56 -5.01 -15.26 -0.23
N ASN A 57 -5.40 -16.55 -0.25
CA ASN A 57 -6.78 -16.93 -0.46
C ASN A 57 -7.62 -16.45 0.75
N GLN A 58 -8.95 -16.47 0.62
CA GLN A 58 -9.84 -15.93 1.65
C GLN A 58 -9.67 -16.61 3.00
N LYS A 59 -9.51 -17.91 3.02
CA LYS A 59 -9.32 -18.68 4.26
C LYS A 59 -8.03 -18.26 4.98
N LYS A 60 -6.94 -18.17 4.24
CA LYS A 60 -5.63 -17.81 4.76
C LYS A 60 -5.60 -16.35 5.21
N PHE A 61 -6.23 -15.46 4.43
CA PHE A 61 -6.34 -14.05 4.80
C PHE A 61 -7.11 -13.88 6.10
N SER A 62 -8.27 -14.51 6.24
CA SER A 62 -9.10 -14.41 7.45
C SER A 62 -8.36 -14.95 8.68
N LYS A 63 -7.65 -16.06 8.53
CA LYS A 63 -6.85 -16.66 9.60
C LYS A 63 -5.72 -15.75 10.07
N ASN A 64 -5.12 -14.98 9.16
CA ASN A 64 -3.97 -14.13 9.44
C ASN A 64 -4.32 -12.65 9.59
N LEU A 65 -5.60 -12.28 9.57
CA LEU A 65 -6.04 -10.88 9.55
C LEU A 65 -5.49 -10.07 10.73
N LYS A 66 -5.53 -10.63 11.94
CA LYS A 66 -5.01 -9.96 13.13
C LYS A 66 -3.52 -9.65 13.00
N LYS A 67 -2.74 -10.61 12.54
CA LYS A 67 -1.30 -10.45 12.33
C LYS A 67 -1.01 -9.41 11.25
N ILE A 68 -1.73 -9.48 10.14
CA ILE A 68 -1.60 -8.52 9.05
C ILE A 68 -1.90 -7.10 9.54
N CYS A 69 -2.96 -6.91 10.32
CA CYS A 69 -3.28 -5.61 10.90
C CYS A 69 -2.20 -5.10 11.85
N GLN A 70 -1.60 -5.96 12.64
CA GLN A 70 -0.50 -5.60 13.54
C GLN A 70 0.75 -5.18 12.76
N ASP A 71 1.08 -5.91 11.71
CA ASP A 71 2.23 -5.58 10.85
C ASP A 71 1.99 -4.26 10.12
N PHE A 72 0.75 -4.00 9.71
CA PHE A 72 0.39 -2.75 9.05
C PHE A 72 0.60 -1.53 9.97
N LYS A 73 0.47 -1.67 11.28
CA LYS A 73 0.72 -0.58 12.24
C LYS A 73 2.18 -0.13 12.27
N LYS A 74 3.10 -0.94 11.74
CA LYS A 74 4.52 -0.60 11.70
C LYS A 74 4.88 0.42 10.63
N ILE A 75 3.94 0.78 9.76
CA ILE A 75 4.15 1.83 8.77
C ILE A 75 4.33 3.17 9.49
N LYS A 76 5.40 3.85 9.16
CA LYS A 76 5.66 5.19 9.71
C LYS A 76 4.89 6.24 8.93
N LEU A 77 3.80 6.71 9.51
CA LEU A 77 3.05 7.85 9.00
C LEU A 77 3.54 9.13 9.65
N ASP A 78 3.72 10.16 8.85
CA ASP A 78 4.07 11.48 9.34
C ASP A 78 2.79 12.33 9.44
N PRO A 79 2.35 12.71 10.66
CA PRO A 79 1.12 13.47 10.81
C PRO A 79 1.21 14.90 10.25
N LYS A 80 2.42 15.39 10.00
CA LYS A 80 2.64 16.75 9.46
C LYS A 80 2.76 16.78 7.95
N LYS A 81 2.75 15.62 7.29
CA LYS A 81 2.93 15.51 5.84
C LYS A 81 1.76 14.79 5.20
N ILE A 82 1.68 14.91 3.89
CA ILE A 82 0.77 14.08 3.09
C ILE A 82 1.40 12.70 2.97
N ASN A 83 0.74 11.68 3.50
CA ASN A 83 1.25 10.32 3.43
C ASN A 83 0.74 9.65 2.15
N ILE A 84 1.66 9.25 1.29
CA ILE A 84 1.34 8.59 0.02
C ILE A 84 2.02 7.24 -0.03
N ILE A 85 1.22 6.20 -0.24
CA ILE A 85 1.70 4.87 -0.56
C ILE A 85 1.48 4.67 -2.05
N SER A 86 2.54 4.29 -2.78
CA SER A 86 2.44 4.08 -4.22
C SER A 86 2.89 2.67 -4.58
N GLU A 87 1.98 1.90 -5.17
CA GLU A 87 2.26 0.50 -5.51
C GLU A 87 1.45 0.03 -6.71
N GLU A 88 2.10 -0.64 -7.63
CA GLU A 88 1.50 -1.20 -8.84
C GLU A 88 0.98 -2.62 -8.65
N LEU A 89 1.43 -3.33 -7.63
CA LEU A 89 1.11 -4.76 -7.43
C LEU A 89 -0.38 -5.07 -7.40
N ILE A 90 -1.18 -4.13 -6.91
CA ILE A 90 -2.62 -4.33 -6.78
C ILE A 90 -3.28 -4.56 -8.13
N LEU A 91 -2.80 -3.90 -9.18
CA LEU A 91 -3.33 -4.03 -10.53
C LEU A 91 -2.57 -5.04 -11.39
N CYS A 92 -1.47 -5.60 -10.91
CA CYS A 92 -0.66 -6.60 -11.61
C CYS A 92 -1.12 -8.02 -11.33
N GLN A 93 -2.40 -8.32 -11.53
CA GLN A 93 -2.99 -9.61 -11.16
C GLN A 93 -2.42 -10.79 -11.93
N GLY A 94 -2.03 -10.60 -13.17
CA GLY A 94 -1.44 -11.67 -13.97
C GLY A 94 -0.13 -12.22 -13.40
N VAL A 95 0.56 -11.44 -12.59
CA VAL A 95 1.82 -11.83 -11.94
C VAL A 95 1.56 -12.51 -10.60
N TRP A 96 0.59 -12.03 -9.84
CA TRP A 96 0.33 -12.49 -8.45
C TRP A 96 -0.81 -13.49 -8.35
N ASN A 97 -1.66 -13.54 -9.33
CA ASN A 97 -2.65 -14.57 -9.71
C ASN A 97 -3.64 -15.10 -8.66
N ASN A 98 -3.81 -14.49 -7.50
CA ASN A 98 -4.64 -15.10 -6.46
C ASN A 98 -5.92 -14.37 -6.12
N ASN A 99 -6.00 -13.06 -6.35
CA ASN A 99 -7.17 -12.27 -6.02
C ASN A 99 -7.45 -11.24 -7.11
N ASN A 100 -8.72 -10.87 -7.26
CA ASN A 100 -9.08 -9.76 -8.13
C ASN A 100 -8.85 -8.41 -7.43
N VAL A 101 -8.84 -7.33 -8.19
CA VAL A 101 -8.60 -5.97 -7.68
C VAL A 101 -9.61 -5.60 -6.60
N TYR A 102 -10.89 -5.91 -6.82
CA TYR A 102 -11.95 -5.56 -5.88
C TYR A 102 -11.75 -6.23 -4.52
N ARG A 103 -11.40 -7.50 -4.52
CA ARG A 103 -11.12 -8.22 -3.27
C ARG A 103 -9.93 -7.62 -2.53
N THR A 104 -8.88 -7.25 -3.24
CA THR A 104 -7.70 -6.61 -2.66
C THR A 104 -8.04 -5.25 -2.06
N LEU A 105 -8.82 -4.43 -2.76
CA LEU A 105 -9.27 -3.13 -2.25
C LEU A 105 -10.15 -3.29 -1.01
N ASP A 106 -11.08 -4.25 -1.02
CA ASP A 106 -11.92 -4.54 0.15
C ASP A 106 -11.08 -4.92 1.37
N ARG A 107 -10.07 -5.75 1.19
CA ARG A 107 -9.14 -6.14 2.24
C ARG A 107 -8.35 -4.96 2.79
N LEU A 108 -7.87 -4.09 1.92
CA LEU A 108 -7.17 -2.87 2.32
C LEU A 108 -8.09 -1.96 3.14
N ILE A 109 -9.33 -1.79 2.72
CA ILE A 109 -10.31 -0.99 3.46
C ILE A 109 -10.54 -1.56 4.86
N ILE A 110 -10.69 -2.87 4.98
CA ILE A 110 -10.86 -3.54 6.28
C ILE A 110 -9.66 -3.25 7.20
N ILE A 111 -8.45 -3.41 6.68
CA ILE A 111 -7.22 -3.21 7.44
C ILE A 111 -7.05 -1.75 7.85
N PHE A 112 -7.32 -0.82 6.94
CA PHE A 112 -7.28 0.62 7.23
C PHE A 112 -8.28 1.01 8.32
N LYS A 113 -9.52 0.53 8.23
CA LYS A 113 -10.54 0.80 9.25
C LYS A 113 -10.14 0.27 10.62
N LYS A 114 -9.60 -0.94 10.69
CA LYS A 114 -9.13 -1.52 11.95
C LYS A 114 -7.97 -0.74 12.57
N ASN A 115 -7.21 -0.03 11.78
CA ASN A 115 -6.11 0.83 12.21
C ASN A 115 -6.51 2.30 12.34
N ARG A 116 -7.79 2.63 12.23
CA ARG A 116 -8.32 3.99 12.30
C ARG A 116 -7.68 4.92 11.26
N ILE A 117 -7.50 4.42 10.05
CA ILE A 117 -6.97 5.16 8.93
C ILE A 117 -8.07 5.33 7.88
N SER A 118 -8.20 6.54 7.34
CA SER A 118 -9.11 6.83 6.24
C SER A 118 -8.33 6.83 4.92
N PRO A 119 -8.47 5.78 4.10
CA PRO A 119 -7.74 5.72 2.83
C PRO A 119 -8.45 6.53 1.76
N LYS A 120 -7.65 7.10 0.87
CA LYS A 120 -8.11 7.65 -0.40
C LYS A 120 -7.32 6.99 -1.51
N PHE A 121 -8.01 6.39 -2.47
CA PHE A 121 -7.38 5.71 -3.58
C PHE A 121 -7.27 6.63 -4.78
N ILE A 122 -6.08 6.67 -5.36
CA ILE A 122 -5.80 7.38 -6.61
C ILE A 122 -5.42 6.31 -7.64
N VAL A 123 -6.23 6.16 -8.67
CA VAL A 123 -6.00 5.17 -9.74
C VAL A 123 -5.60 5.91 -11.00
N VAL A 124 -4.48 5.50 -11.58
CA VAL A 124 -3.94 6.11 -12.80
C VAL A 124 -3.81 5.07 -13.91
#